data_551450edd38f6e3aaaf105b342d1d9f9
#
_entry.id   551450edd38f6e3aaaf105b342d1d9f9
#
_cell.length_a   1.000
_cell.length_b   1.000
_cell.length_c   1.000
_cell.angle_alpha   90.00
_cell.angle_beta   90.00
_cell.angle_gamma   90.00
#
_symmetry.space_group_name_H-M   'P 1'
#
loop_
_entity.id
_entity.type
_entity.pdbx_description
1 polymer ?
#
loop_
_entity_poly.entity_id
_entity_poly.type
_entity_poly.pdbx_seq_one_letter_code
_entity_poly.pdbx_strand_id
1 'polypeptide(L)'
;MNTKKKFIIISFVTLLIIAAFMLNQSEHESEFKSVLILEEPIQLPDFSLIDHEKKPVSKDTFKGQWDLIFFGFTNCPDICPTTIHTLNLIRQKIKKSDFEKTLRIALVSVDPERDTPPVLSQYINYFGDQNIAITGDIEELTKLTKALGIFFEKVFDDYDNYTVNHSAAVLLINPAAEFSALFSAPHILEDFIDDLKKIMDDYL
;
A
#
# COMPACT_ATOMS: atom_id res chain seq x y z
N MET A 1 16.17 45.56 42.83
CA MET A 1 14.98 45.15 42.05
C MET A 1 14.05 44.41 43.00
N ASN A 2 12.83 44.89 43.19
CA ASN A 2 11.84 44.43 44.18
C ASN A 2 11.45 42.94 43.90
N THR A 3 11.42 42.08 44.93
CA THR A 3 11.11 40.68 44.84
C THR A 3 9.83 40.38 44.01
N LYS A 4 8.80 41.24 44.17
CA LYS A 4 7.55 41.14 43.37
C LYS A 4 7.78 41.35 41.86
N LYS A 5 8.70 42.25 41.44
CA LYS A 5 9.04 42.43 40.04
C LYS A 5 9.78 41.25 39.45
N LYS A 6 10.63 40.56 40.22
CA LYS A 6 11.33 39.35 39.78
C LYS A 6 10.34 38.19 39.55
N PHE A 7 9.36 38.00 40.43
CA PHE A 7 8.34 36.95 40.27
C PHE A 7 7.45 37.19 39.03
N ILE A 8 7.07 38.46 38.75
CA ILE A 8 6.25 38.78 37.57
C ILE A 8 7.06 38.50 36.29
N ILE A 9 8.34 38.85 36.23
CA ILE A 9 9.21 38.61 35.05
C ILE A 9 9.39 37.09 34.83
N ILE A 10 9.64 36.32 35.88
CA ILE A 10 9.82 34.87 35.79
C ILE A 10 8.51 34.22 35.29
N SER A 11 7.34 34.62 35.84
CA SER A 11 6.04 34.09 35.38
C SER A 11 5.77 34.41 33.93
N PHE A 12 6.13 35.61 33.45
CA PHE A 12 5.93 35.99 32.05
C PHE A 12 6.87 35.21 31.10
N VAL A 13 8.12 35.01 31.51
CA VAL A 13 9.09 34.21 30.72
C VAL A 13 8.67 32.73 30.65
N THR A 14 8.20 32.14 31.75
CA THR A 14 7.68 30.76 31.72
C THR A 14 6.43 30.64 30.84
N LEU A 15 5.53 31.62 30.87
CA LEU A 15 4.35 31.63 29.99
C LEU A 15 4.72 31.71 28.50
N LEU A 16 5.73 32.53 28.16
CA LEU A 16 6.25 32.63 26.81
C LEU A 16 6.94 31.32 26.33
N ILE A 17 7.68 30.66 27.22
CA ILE A 17 8.32 29.38 26.90
C ILE A 17 7.25 28.29 26.67
N ILE A 18 6.20 28.23 27.51
CA ILE A 18 5.10 27.30 27.36
C ILE A 18 4.32 27.60 26.06
N ALA A 19 4.06 28.87 25.77
CA ALA A 19 3.40 29.26 24.51
C ALA A 19 4.23 28.90 23.28
N ALA A 20 5.55 29.17 23.31
CA ALA A 20 6.46 28.78 22.25
C ALA A 20 6.55 27.26 22.07
N PHE A 21 6.56 26.51 23.17
CA PHE A 21 6.53 25.05 23.15
C PHE A 21 5.23 24.50 22.58
N MET A 22 4.07 25.09 22.98
CA MET A 22 2.76 24.71 22.41
C MET A 22 2.64 25.06 20.91
N LEU A 23 3.16 26.20 20.50
CA LEU A 23 3.18 26.57 19.07
C LEU A 23 4.08 25.64 18.25
N ASN A 24 5.18 25.18 18.81
CA ASN A 24 6.10 24.26 18.17
C ASN A 24 5.56 22.80 18.13
N GLN A 25 4.60 22.45 19.00
CA GLN A 25 3.92 21.13 18.97
C GLN A 25 2.79 21.07 17.95
N SER A 26 2.28 22.17 17.43
CA SER A 26 1.13 22.19 16.51
C SER A 26 1.46 21.89 15.04
N GLU A 27 2.74 21.64 14.68
CA GLU A 27 3.17 21.36 13.30
C GLU A 27 3.63 19.91 13.06
N HIS A 28 3.13 18.94 13.83
CA HIS A 28 3.21 17.53 13.43
C HIS A 28 1.86 17.05 12.90
N GLU A 29 1.23 17.84 12.03
CA GLU A 29 0.28 17.29 11.07
C GLU A 29 1.07 16.31 10.20
N SER A 30 0.68 15.06 10.14
CA SER A 30 1.41 14.07 9.34
C SER A 30 1.52 14.62 7.91
N GLU A 31 2.72 14.76 7.41
CA GLU A 31 3.00 15.23 6.04
C GLU A 31 2.25 14.40 4.98
N PHE A 32 1.77 13.22 5.38
CA PHE A 32 1.05 12.24 4.60
C PHE A 32 -0.36 12.02 5.15
N LYS A 33 -1.37 11.89 4.24
CA LYS A 33 -2.80 11.84 4.56
C LYS A 33 -3.37 10.43 4.62
N SER A 34 -2.89 9.54 3.74
CA SER A 34 -3.48 8.22 3.49
C SER A 34 -2.49 7.06 3.61
N VAL A 35 -1.22 7.35 3.83
CA VAL A 35 -0.13 6.38 3.79
C VAL A 35 0.62 6.28 5.11
N LEU A 36 1.00 5.06 5.47
CA LEU A 36 1.99 4.74 6.49
C LEU A 36 3.30 4.42 5.79
N ILE A 37 4.32 5.26 5.97
CA ILE A 37 5.67 5.02 5.45
C ILE A 37 6.44 4.20 6.49
N LEU A 38 7.17 3.19 6.03
CA LEU A 38 8.06 2.41 6.87
C LEU A 38 9.39 3.16 7.04
N GLU A 39 9.83 3.36 8.28
CA GLU A 39 11.13 3.98 8.58
C GLU A 39 12.29 3.19 7.95
N GLU A 40 12.18 1.85 7.98
CA GLU A 40 13.09 0.94 7.29
C GLU A 40 12.27 0.06 6.33
N PRO A 41 12.47 0.18 5.00
CA PRO A 41 11.80 -0.67 4.03
C PRO A 41 12.12 -2.16 4.25
N ILE A 42 11.12 -3.03 4.09
CA ILE A 42 11.24 -4.47 4.32
C ILE A 42 11.52 -5.17 3.00
N GLN A 43 12.63 -5.89 2.91
CA GLN A 43 12.95 -6.74 1.76
C GLN A 43 11.84 -7.78 1.53
N LEU A 44 11.40 -7.93 0.28
CA LEU A 44 10.51 -9.04 -0.06
C LEU A 44 11.20 -10.39 0.24
N PRO A 45 10.49 -11.36 0.84
CA PRO A 45 11.05 -12.69 1.08
C PRO A 45 11.34 -13.40 -0.25
N ASP A 46 12.12 -14.46 -0.20
CA ASP A 46 12.24 -15.38 -1.34
C ASP A 46 10.92 -16.16 -1.47
N PHE A 47 10.30 -16.10 -2.64
CA PHE A 47 9.08 -16.83 -2.97
C PHE A 47 9.10 -17.25 -4.44
N SER A 48 8.26 -18.23 -4.80
CA SER A 48 8.10 -18.72 -6.16
C SER A 48 6.61 -18.84 -6.50
N LEU A 49 6.11 -17.90 -7.29
CA LEU A 49 4.73 -17.81 -7.75
C LEU A 49 4.69 -17.76 -9.27
N ILE A 50 3.52 -17.65 -9.85
CA ILE A 50 3.30 -17.45 -11.29
C ILE A 50 2.34 -16.31 -11.54
N ASP A 51 2.47 -15.64 -12.69
CA ASP A 51 1.51 -14.64 -13.12
C ASP A 51 0.36 -15.25 -13.96
N HIS A 52 -0.58 -14.39 -14.34
CA HIS A 52 -1.73 -14.73 -15.15
C HIS A 52 -1.37 -15.21 -16.58
N GLU A 53 -0.13 -15.00 -17.04
CA GLU A 53 0.43 -15.53 -18.28
C GLU A 53 1.27 -16.80 -18.03
N LYS A 54 1.29 -17.34 -16.81
CA LYS A 54 2.10 -18.50 -16.35
C LYS A 54 3.61 -18.25 -16.34
N LYS A 55 4.06 -17.02 -16.35
CA LYS A 55 5.46 -16.66 -16.20
C LYS A 55 5.87 -16.75 -14.73
N PRO A 56 7.09 -17.21 -14.41
CA PRO A 56 7.58 -17.24 -13.04
C PRO A 56 7.63 -15.83 -12.43
N VAL A 57 7.20 -15.72 -11.17
CA VAL A 57 7.23 -14.50 -10.36
C VAL A 57 8.01 -14.76 -9.08
N SER A 58 9.02 -13.94 -8.84
CA SER A 58 9.82 -13.93 -7.62
C SER A 58 10.01 -12.49 -7.15
N LYS A 59 10.72 -12.28 -6.05
CA LYS A 59 11.08 -10.93 -5.61
C LYS A 59 11.80 -10.11 -6.70
N ASP A 60 12.59 -10.77 -7.56
CA ASP A 60 13.32 -10.08 -8.63
C ASP A 60 12.39 -9.49 -9.71
N THR A 61 11.16 -9.99 -9.82
CA THR A 61 10.12 -9.46 -10.72
C THR A 61 9.72 -8.02 -10.37
N PHE A 62 9.98 -7.60 -9.12
CA PHE A 62 9.62 -6.28 -8.58
C PHE A 62 10.78 -5.28 -8.64
N LYS A 63 11.97 -5.67 -9.12
CA LYS A 63 13.12 -4.76 -9.24
C LYS A 63 13.00 -3.79 -10.41
N GLY A 64 13.48 -2.57 -10.20
CA GLY A 64 13.61 -1.54 -11.24
C GLY A 64 12.34 -0.77 -11.56
N GLN A 65 11.26 -0.97 -10.80
CA GLN A 65 9.99 -0.28 -10.96
C GLN A 65 9.27 -0.14 -9.63
N TRP A 66 8.26 0.70 -9.58
CA TRP A 66 7.33 0.80 -8.47
C TRP A 66 6.16 -0.15 -8.69
N ASP A 67 5.73 -0.84 -7.65
CA ASP A 67 4.55 -1.71 -7.67
C ASP A 67 3.56 -1.32 -6.57
N LEU A 68 2.29 -1.19 -6.95
CA LEU A 68 1.16 -1.15 -6.01
C LEU A 68 0.60 -2.56 -5.91
N ILE A 69 0.91 -3.25 -4.81
CA ILE A 69 0.42 -4.61 -4.57
C ILE A 69 -0.88 -4.57 -3.77
N PHE A 70 -1.90 -5.22 -4.29
CA PHE A 70 -3.16 -5.47 -3.62
C PHE A 70 -3.40 -6.97 -3.51
N PHE A 71 -3.70 -7.43 -2.30
CA PHE A 71 -4.07 -8.82 -2.03
C PHE A 71 -5.59 -8.95 -2.11
N GLY A 72 -6.08 -9.81 -3.01
CA GLY A 72 -7.50 -9.95 -3.28
C GLY A 72 -7.82 -11.24 -4.03
N PHE A 73 -9.02 -11.35 -4.57
CA PHE A 73 -9.46 -12.53 -5.34
C PHE A 73 -10.55 -12.16 -6.34
N THR A 74 -10.71 -12.97 -7.40
CA THR A 74 -11.61 -12.64 -8.51
C THR A 74 -13.11 -12.73 -8.14
N ASN A 75 -13.46 -13.61 -7.20
CA ASN A 75 -14.83 -13.78 -6.72
C ASN A 75 -15.25 -12.76 -5.64
N CYS A 76 -14.44 -11.76 -5.35
CA CYS A 76 -14.80 -10.66 -4.46
C CYS A 76 -15.81 -9.74 -5.16
N PRO A 77 -17.01 -9.53 -4.57
CA PRO A 77 -18.09 -8.85 -5.31
C PRO A 77 -17.93 -7.32 -5.37
N ASP A 78 -17.13 -6.70 -4.50
CA ASP A 78 -17.14 -5.25 -4.31
C ASP A 78 -15.74 -4.65 -4.14
N ILE A 79 -15.04 -4.94 -3.06
CA ILE A 79 -13.79 -4.24 -2.68
C ILE A 79 -12.68 -4.46 -3.73
N CYS A 80 -12.47 -5.69 -4.22
CA CYS A 80 -11.39 -5.97 -5.15
C CYS A 80 -11.52 -5.24 -6.49
N PRO A 81 -12.65 -5.31 -7.21
CA PRO A 81 -12.79 -4.57 -8.47
C PRO A 81 -12.73 -3.05 -8.26
N THR A 82 -13.32 -2.55 -7.17
CA THR A 82 -13.28 -1.11 -6.85
C THR A 82 -11.85 -0.63 -6.56
N THR A 83 -11.08 -1.38 -5.78
CA THR A 83 -9.68 -1.04 -5.48
C THR A 83 -8.83 -1.03 -6.75
N ILE A 84 -8.88 -2.08 -7.59
CA ILE A 84 -8.09 -2.14 -8.82
C ILE A 84 -8.48 -1.01 -9.77
N HIS A 85 -9.78 -0.69 -9.89
CA HIS A 85 -10.24 0.45 -10.67
C HIS A 85 -9.64 1.76 -10.16
N THR A 86 -9.68 2.01 -8.85
CA THR A 86 -9.11 3.20 -8.21
C THR A 86 -7.61 3.29 -8.47
N LEU A 87 -6.86 2.19 -8.31
CA LEU A 87 -5.42 2.16 -8.61
C LEU A 87 -5.12 2.50 -10.07
N ASN A 88 -5.93 2.05 -11.01
CA ASN A 88 -5.79 2.43 -12.42
C ASN A 88 -6.07 3.91 -12.66
N LEU A 89 -7.04 4.51 -11.98
CA LEU A 89 -7.28 5.95 -12.03
C LEU A 89 -6.09 6.73 -11.46
N ILE A 90 -5.51 6.28 -10.32
CA ILE A 90 -4.30 6.85 -9.73
C ILE A 90 -3.16 6.81 -10.74
N ARG A 91 -2.86 5.65 -11.32
CA ARG A 91 -1.82 5.49 -12.34
C ARG A 91 -2.04 6.42 -13.53
N GLN A 92 -3.26 6.54 -14.05
CA GLN A 92 -3.58 7.43 -15.17
C GLN A 92 -3.35 8.92 -14.83
N LYS A 93 -3.61 9.33 -13.58
CA LYS A 93 -3.38 10.72 -13.14
C LYS A 93 -1.89 11.00 -12.90
N ILE A 94 -1.12 10.01 -12.50
CA ILE A 94 0.34 10.08 -12.37
C ILE A 94 1.03 10.09 -13.74
N LYS A 95 0.41 9.53 -14.78
CA LYS A 95 0.90 9.46 -16.16
C LYS A 95 1.40 10.80 -16.77
N LYS A 96 1.04 11.92 -16.22
CA LYS A 96 1.51 13.25 -16.65
C LYS A 96 2.86 13.65 -16.02
N SER A 97 3.44 12.81 -15.19
CA SER A 97 4.75 12.96 -14.58
C SER A 97 5.73 11.92 -15.14
N ASP A 98 7.02 12.10 -14.93
CA ASP A 98 8.09 11.19 -15.42
C ASP A 98 8.01 9.74 -14.87
N PHE A 99 7.11 9.48 -13.91
CA PHE A 99 6.91 8.18 -13.24
C PHE A 99 5.97 7.20 -13.97
N GLU A 100 5.31 7.61 -15.05
CA GLU A 100 4.30 6.79 -15.74
C GLU A 100 4.78 5.38 -16.13
N LYS A 101 6.03 5.29 -16.60
CA LYS A 101 6.59 4.02 -17.11
C LYS A 101 7.09 3.10 -16.02
N THR A 102 7.08 3.54 -14.77
CA THR A 102 7.69 2.83 -13.65
C THR A 102 6.71 2.33 -12.61
N LEU A 103 5.40 2.63 -12.74
CA LEU A 103 4.36 2.23 -11.79
C LEU A 103 3.49 1.11 -12.36
N ARG A 104 3.55 -0.08 -11.74
CA ARG A 104 2.72 -1.24 -12.08
C ARG A 104 1.73 -1.54 -10.94
N ILE A 105 0.56 -2.09 -11.31
CA ILE A 105 -0.44 -2.61 -10.36
C ILE A 105 -0.36 -4.14 -10.38
N ALA A 106 -0.19 -4.74 -9.20
CA ALA A 106 -0.11 -6.17 -9.02
C ALA A 106 -1.25 -6.66 -8.09
N LEU A 107 -2.14 -7.49 -8.63
CA LEU A 107 -3.10 -8.26 -7.83
C LEU A 107 -2.43 -9.57 -7.42
N VAL A 108 -2.27 -9.82 -6.13
CA VAL A 108 -1.83 -11.13 -5.61
C VAL A 108 -3.07 -11.85 -5.08
N SER A 109 -3.42 -12.96 -5.72
CA SER A 109 -4.59 -13.74 -5.31
C SER A 109 -4.35 -14.43 -3.97
N VAL A 110 -5.34 -14.31 -3.08
CA VAL A 110 -5.43 -15.05 -1.81
C VAL A 110 -6.38 -16.25 -1.88
N ASP A 111 -6.79 -16.60 -3.10
CA ASP A 111 -7.69 -17.73 -3.39
C ASP A 111 -7.21 -18.56 -4.59
N PRO A 112 -6.05 -19.19 -4.50
CA PRO A 112 -5.41 -19.87 -5.63
C PRO A 112 -6.22 -21.07 -6.13
N GLU A 113 -7.17 -21.60 -5.36
CA GLU A 113 -8.04 -22.71 -5.78
C GLU A 113 -9.01 -22.29 -6.88
N ARG A 114 -9.57 -21.08 -6.79
CA ARG A 114 -10.50 -20.53 -7.80
C ARG A 114 -9.77 -19.64 -8.82
N ASP A 115 -8.75 -18.93 -8.39
CA ASP A 115 -8.02 -17.95 -9.17
C ASP A 115 -6.86 -18.59 -9.97
N THR A 116 -7.24 -19.43 -10.93
CA THR A 116 -6.26 -20.01 -11.86
C THR A 116 -5.71 -18.94 -12.83
N PRO A 117 -4.53 -19.14 -13.46
CA PRO A 117 -4.00 -18.16 -14.41
C PRO A 117 -4.96 -17.72 -15.51
N PRO A 118 -5.77 -18.60 -16.15
CA PRO A 118 -6.78 -18.17 -17.12
C PRO A 118 -7.86 -17.26 -16.53
N VAL A 119 -8.34 -17.57 -15.31
CA VAL A 119 -9.34 -16.76 -14.60
C VAL A 119 -8.77 -15.39 -14.27
N LEU A 120 -7.55 -15.34 -13.72
CA LEU A 120 -6.85 -14.11 -13.43
C LEU A 120 -6.56 -13.28 -14.68
N SER A 121 -6.21 -13.95 -15.79
CA SER A 121 -5.99 -13.26 -17.07
C SER A 121 -7.24 -12.55 -17.55
N GLN A 122 -8.39 -13.23 -17.52
CA GLN A 122 -9.66 -12.61 -17.91
C GLN A 122 -10.02 -11.43 -16.99
N TYR A 123 -9.81 -11.59 -15.68
CA TYR A 123 -10.13 -10.58 -14.69
C TYR A 123 -9.22 -9.35 -14.79
N ILE A 124 -7.91 -9.55 -14.79
CA ILE A 124 -6.96 -8.41 -14.73
C ILE A 124 -6.93 -7.60 -16.03
N ASN A 125 -7.09 -8.26 -17.18
CA ASN A 125 -7.13 -7.60 -18.48
C ASN A 125 -8.34 -6.67 -18.66
N TYR A 126 -9.44 -6.91 -17.92
CA TYR A 126 -10.56 -5.98 -17.88
C TYR A 126 -10.16 -4.60 -17.35
N PHE A 127 -9.16 -4.54 -16.46
CA PHE A 127 -8.65 -3.31 -15.87
C PHE A 127 -7.46 -2.70 -16.62
N GLY A 128 -6.95 -3.36 -17.66
CA GLY A 128 -5.84 -2.89 -18.50
C GLY A 128 -4.66 -3.86 -18.56
N ASP A 129 -4.01 -3.89 -19.70
CA ASP A 129 -2.93 -4.81 -20.09
C ASP A 129 -1.57 -4.57 -19.38
N GLN A 130 -1.43 -3.45 -18.66
CA GLN A 130 -0.22 -3.10 -17.91
C GLN A 130 -0.25 -3.62 -16.46
N ASN A 131 -1.33 -4.28 -16.07
CA ASN A 131 -1.48 -4.86 -14.74
C ASN A 131 -0.97 -6.30 -14.74
N ILE A 132 -0.53 -6.79 -13.57
CA ILE A 132 -0.17 -8.18 -13.38
C ILE A 132 -1.08 -8.79 -12.30
N ALA A 133 -1.52 -10.03 -12.52
CA ALA A 133 -2.17 -10.82 -11.50
C ALA A 133 -1.34 -12.06 -11.20
N ILE A 134 -1.15 -12.37 -9.93
CA ILE A 134 -0.20 -13.35 -9.42
C ILE A 134 -0.96 -14.39 -8.60
N THR A 135 -0.63 -15.66 -8.78
CA THR A 135 -1.17 -16.80 -8.03
C THR A 135 -0.08 -17.87 -7.88
N GLY A 136 -0.39 -18.96 -7.20
CA GLY A 136 0.53 -20.08 -7.07
C GLY A 136 0.19 -20.96 -5.89
N ASP A 137 1.20 -21.63 -5.37
CA ASP A 137 1.07 -22.50 -4.21
C ASP A 137 0.66 -21.71 -2.96
N ILE A 138 -0.28 -22.26 -2.19
CA ILE A 138 -0.81 -21.61 -0.98
C ILE A 138 0.27 -21.43 0.09
N GLU A 139 1.29 -22.29 0.14
CA GLU A 139 2.39 -22.16 1.09
C GLU A 139 3.27 -20.96 0.73
N GLU A 140 3.58 -20.77 -0.56
CA GLU A 140 4.35 -19.61 -1.05
C GLU A 140 3.56 -18.30 -0.89
N LEU A 141 2.25 -18.30 -1.14
CA LEU A 141 1.36 -17.16 -0.87
C LEU A 141 1.32 -16.83 0.62
N THR A 142 1.19 -17.85 1.48
CA THR A 142 1.19 -17.68 2.94
C THR A 142 2.54 -17.11 3.45
N LYS A 143 3.64 -17.57 2.88
CA LYS A 143 4.98 -17.05 3.20
C LYS A 143 5.10 -15.57 2.85
N LEU A 144 4.65 -15.18 1.64
CA LEU A 144 4.67 -13.79 1.20
C LEU A 144 3.77 -12.90 2.07
N THR A 145 2.52 -13.31 2.29
CA THR A 145 1.54 -12.53 3.07
C THR A 145 1.98 -12.36 4.52
N LYS A 146 2.51 -13.41 5.17
CA LYS A 146 3.04 -13.31 6.53
C LYS A 146 4.22 -12.34 6.64
N ALA A 147 5.14 -12.38 5.68
CA ALA A 147 6.29 -11.47 5.67
C ALA A 147 5.87 -10.00 5.51
N LEU A 148 4.77 -9.74 4.83
CA LEU A 148 4.23 -8.41 4.58
C LEU A 148 3.14 -7.98 5.58
N GLY A 149 2.83 -8.81 6.59
CA GLY A 149 1.80 -8.51 7.58
C GLY A 149 0.37 -8.51 7.02
N ILE A 150 0.13 -9.22 5.92
CA ILE A 150 -1.17 -9.33 5.28
C ILE A 150 -1.93 -10.54 5.83
N PHE A 151 -3.14 -10.28 6.30
CA PHE A 151 -4.05 -11.31 6.77
C PHE A 151 -5.03 -11.72 5.67
N PHE A 152 -5.30 -13.01 5.56
CA PHE A 152 -6.42 -13.56 4.80
C PHE A 152 -6.93 -14.86 5.42
N GLU A 153 -8.23 -15.13 5.29
CA GLU A 153 -8.89 -16.30 5.85
C GLU A 153 -10.14 -16.68 5.04
N LYS A 154 -10.32 -17.98 4.75
CA LYS A 154 -11.56 -18.49 4.17
C LYS A 154 -12.67 -18.51 5.21
N VAL A 155 -13.84 -17.99 4.86
CA VAL A 155 -15.05 -17.99 5.67
C VAL A 155 -16.13 -18.75 4.92
N PHE A 156 -16.58 -19.86 5.49
CA PHE A 156 -17.60 -20.73 4.91
C PHE A 156 -19.00 -20.30 5.34
N ASP A 157 -19.97 -20.42 4.44
CA ASP A 157 -21.40 -20.31 4.75
C ASP A 157 -22.00 -21.69 5.13
N ASP A 158 -23.31 -21.72 5.45
CA ASP A 158 -24.02 -22.92 5.85
C ASP A 158 -24.17 -23.95 4.71
N TYR A 159 -23.78 -23.63 3.48
CA TYR A 159 -23.88 -24.45 2.27
C TYR A 159 -22.53 -24.87 1.70
N ASP A 160 -21.46 -24.77 2.50
CA ASP A 160 -20.07 -25.04 2.09
C ASP A 160 -19.53 -24.11 0.97
N ASN A 161 -20.24 -23.02 0.63
CA ASN A 161 -19.62 -21.98 -0.17
C ASN A 161 -18.72 -21.13 0.71
N TYR A 162 -17.69 -20.51 0.13
CA TYR A 162 -16.82 -19.66 0.91
C TYR A 162 -16.53 -18.31 0.23
N THR A 163 -16.26 -17.33 1.07
CA THR A 163 -15.58 -16.09 0.72
C THR A 163 -14.23 -16.02 1.41
N VAL A 164 -13.42 -15.01 1.06
CA VAL A 164 -12.12 -14.78 1.72
C VAL A 164 -12.10 -13.40 2.36
N ASN A 165 -11.98 -13.38 3.69
CA ASN A 165 -11.66 -12.14 4.39
C ASN A 165 -10.19 -11.84 4.18
N HIS A 166 -9.85 -10.62 3.79
CA HIS A 166 -8.46 -10.19 3.57
C HIS A 166 -8.27 -8.71 3.88
N SER A 167 -7.02 -8.30 4.06
CA SER A 167 -6.66 -6.90 4.21
C SER A 167 -6.98 -6.11 2.93
N ALA A 168 -7.62 -4.95 3.09
CA ALA A 168 -7.91 -4.03 1.99
C ALA A 168 -6.77 -3.02 1.74
N ALA A 169 -5.63 -3.19 2.40
CA ALA A 169 -4.48 -2.31 2.22
C ALA A 169 -3.80 -2.51 0.86
N VAL A 170 -3.24 -1.44 0.33
CA VAL A 170 -2.36 -1.45 -0.85
C VAL A 170 -0.94 -1.19 -0.39
N LEU A 171 -0.03 -2.08 -0.75
CA LEU A 171 1.38 -1.97 -0.43
C LEU A 171 2.15 -1.33 -1.58
N LEU A 172 3.05 -0.42 -1.25
CA LEU A 172 3.99 0.16 -2.21
C LEU A 172 5.33 -0.58 -2.12
N ILE A 173 5.74 -1.15 -3.24
CA ILE A 173 7.06 -1.76 -3.39
C ILE A 173 7.94 -0.82 -4.20
N ASN A 174 9.11 -0.48 -3.65
CA ASN A 174 10.07 0.40 -4.28
C ASN A 174 10.91 -0.32 -5.36
N PRO A 175 11.69 0.39 -6.18
CA PRO A 175 12.53 -0.22 -7.22
C PRO A 175 13.65 -1.15 -6.73
N ALA A 176 13.94 -1.17 -5.43
CA ALA A 176 14.84 -2.14 -4.82
C ALA A 176 14.13 -3.47 -4.45
N ALA A 177 12.83 -3.61 -4.78
CA ALA A 177 11.95 -4.72 -4.39
C ALA A 177 11.75 -4.81 -2.88
N GLU A 178 11.51 -3.65 -2.24
CA GLU A 178 11.26 -3.54 -0.81
C GLU A 178 9.88 -2.96 -0.55
N PHE A 179 9.17 -3.47 0.44
CA PHE A 179 7.93 -2.89 0.95
C PHE A 179 8.27 -1.61 1.72
N SER A 180 7.91 -0.47 1.17
CA SER A 180 8.29 0.85 1.67
C SER A 180 7.14 1.64 2.29
N ALA A 181 5.89 1.40 1.85
CA ALA A 181 4.75 2.12 2.39
C ALA A 181 3.43 1.34 2.22
N LEU A 182 2.46 1.63 3.10
CA LEU A 182 1.15 1.01 3.12
C LEU A 182 0.05 2.07 3.05
N PHE A 183 -0.81 1.97 2.05
CA PHE A 183 -2.02 2.77 1.92
C PHE A 183 -3.21 2.03 2.52
N SER A 184 -3.83 2.62 3.54
CA SER A 184 -5.01 2.04 4.20
C SER A 184 -6.30 2.39 3.45
N ALA A 185 -7.29 1.49 3.50
CA ALA A 185 -8.64 1.81 3.06
C ALA A 185 -9.33 2.79 4.05
N PRO A 186 -10.24 3.67 3.57
CA PRO A 186 -10.67 3.86 2.18
C PRO A 186 -9.62 4.60 1.34
N HIS A 187 -9.44 4.18 0.07
CA HIS A 187 -8.48 4.79 -0.83
C HIS A 187 -9.06 6.06 -1.47
N ILE A 188 -8.90 7.21 -0.79
CA ILE A 188 -9.32 8.52 -1.31
C ILE A 188 -8.36 8.93 -2.42
N LEU A 189 -8.89 9.06 -3.65
CA LEU A 189 -8.12 9.21 -4.87
C LEU A 189 -7.07 10.33 -4.82
N GLU A 190 -7.48 11.53 -4.40
CA GLU A 190 -6.59 12.70 -4.40
C GLU A 190 -5.50 12.58 -3.32
N ASP A 191 -5.86 12.14 -2.11
CA ASP A 191 -4.90 11.96 -1.01
C ASP A 191 -3.86 10.88 -1.36
N PHE A 192 -4.31 9.77 -1.97
CA PHE A 192 -3.42 8.70 -2.43
C PHE A 192 -2.42 9.21 -3.49
N ILE A 193 -2.89 10.00 -4.45
CA ILE A 193 -2.04 10.57 -5.51
C ILE A 193 -1.00 11.52 -4.93
N ASP A 194 -1.42 12.41 -4.03
CA ASP A 194 -0.54 13.39 -3.41
C ASP A 194 0.57 12.69 -2.61
N ASP A 195 0.19 11.71 -1.77
CA ASP A 195 1.13 10.95 -0.95
C ASP A 195 2.08 10.11 -1.82
N LEU A 196 1.55 9.40 -2.83
CA LEU A 196 2.37 8.56 -3.71
C LEU A 196 3.40 9.39 -4.49
N LYS A 197 3.01 10.57 -4.98
CA LYS A 197 3.95 11.47 -5.67
C LYS A 197 5.08 11.92 -4.75
N LYS A 198 4.77 12.35 -3.53
CA LYS A 198 5.79 12.75 -2.55
C LYS A 198 6.80 11.63 -2.31
N ILE A 199 6.31 10.39 -2.07
CA ILE A 199 7.20 9.24 -1.85
C ILE A 199 8.09 8.97 -3.05
N MET A 200 7.53 9.03 -4.27
CA MET A 200 8.30 8.75 -5.49
C MET A 200 9.30 9.87 -5.81
N ASP A 201 8.96 11.14 -5.51
CA ASP A 201 9.85 12.29 -5.67
C ASP A 201 11.02 12.26 -4.67
N ASP A 202 10.75 11.86 -3.41
CA ASP A 202 11.77 11.79 -2.36
C ASP A 202 12.74 10.59 -2.52
N TYR A 203 12.38 9.60 -3.34
CA TYR A 203 13.21 8.42 -3.61
C TYR A 203 14.32 8.69 -4.64
N LEU A 204 14.20 9.72 -5.49
CA LEU A 204 15.14 10.09 -6.56
C LEU A 204 16.28 10.96 -6.02
#